data_31413ebf9ddd9f1a91c575bb22d6abf6
#
_entry.id   31413ebf9ddd9f1a91c575bb22d6abf6
#
_cell.length_a   1.000
_cell.length_b   1.000
_cell.length_c   1.000
_cell.angle_alpha   90.00
_cell.angle_beta   90.00
_cell.angle_gamma   90.00
#
_symmetry.space_group_name_H-M   'P 1'
#
loop_
_entity.id
_entity.type
_entity.pdbx_description
1 polymer ?
#
loop_
_entity_poly.entity_id
_entity_poly.type
_entity_poly.pdbx_seq_one_letter_code
_entity_poly.pdbx_strand_id
1 'polypeptide(L)'
;EMNNFQLKNLSMAIAAAKLCKLSEKRIFDTIKRIKAVTGRLEYIKSFPNNVKVYVDFAHTPDALLQSLKSLKKNIDHKISLVFGCGGDRDFKKRPLMAKIASSHCDKIYITDDNPRNENPKKIRDQLIKNIKDKNCFNIGNRFEAIKAAIVNADPNEIILVAGKGHETQQI
;
A
#
# COMPACT_ATOMS: atom_id res chain seq x y z
N GLU A 1 13.63 -3.35 9.00
CA GLU A 1 12.88 -3.48 10.27
C GLU A 1 11.44 -3.89 9.99
N MET A 2 10.88 -4.79 10.82
CA MET A 2 9.47 -5.17 10.72
C MET A 2 8.58 -4.09 11.33
N ASN A 3 7.45 -3.80 10.67
CA ASN A 3 6.43 -2.92 11.24
C ASN A 3 5.51 -3.66 12.23
N ASN A 4 4.66 -2.93 12.96
CA ASN A 4 3.84 -3.51 14.03
C ASN A 4 2.88 -4.61 13.55
N PHE A 5 2.31 -4.52 12.33
CA PHE A 5 1.40 -5.56 11.86
C PHE A 5 2.17 -6.81 11.42
N GLN A 6 3.38 -6.67 10.87
CA GLN A 6 4.26 -7.80 10.57
C GLN A 6 4.69 -8.53 11.86
N LEU A 7 5.00 -7.78 12.92
CA LEU A 7 5.30 -8.36 14.25
C LEU A 7 4.09 -9.11 14.82
N LYS A 8 2.88 -8.58 14.70
CA LYS A 8 1.65 -9.28 15.11
C LYS A 8 1.45 -10.59 14.32
N ASN A 9 1.62 -10.54 13.01
CA ASN A 9 1.51 -11.74 12.17
C ASN A 9 2.55 -12.78 12.54
N LEU A 10 3.79 -12.37 12.81
CA LEU A 10 4.84 -13.26 13.28
C LEU A 10 4.48 -13.87 14.63
N SER A 11 3.98 -13.08 15.59
CA SER A 11 3.55 -13.58 16.91
C SER A 11 2.44 -14.62 16.78
N MET A 12 1.46 -14.39 15.89
CA MET A 12 0.39 -15.37 15.62
C MET A 12 0.94 -16.65 14.98
N ALA A 13 1.88 -16.54 14.06
CA ALA A 13 2.53 -17.70 13.45
C ALA A 13 3.32 -18.52 14.48
N ILE A 14 4.04 -17.85 15.40
CA ILE A 14 4.74 -18.51 16.51
C ILE A 14 3.76 -19.24 17.43
N ALA A 15 2.64 -18.60 17.80
CA ALA A 15 1.62 -19.22 18.62
C ALA A 15 1.03 -20.46 17.95
N ALA A 16 0.69 -20.39 16.67
CA ALA A 16 0.21 -21.54 15.89
C ALA A 16 1.25 -22.67 15.84
N ALA A 17 2.51 -22.35 15.61
CA ALA A 17 3.59 -23.34 15.59
C ALA A 17 3.75 -24.05 16.95
N LYS A 18 3.61 -23.32 18.07
CA LYS A 18 3.61 -23.91 19.42
C LYS A 18 2.40 -24.82 19.64
N LEU A 19 1.21 -24.41 19.22
CA LEU A 19 0.02 -25.27 19.27
C LEU A 19 0.17 -26.55 18.45
N CYS A 20 0.88 -26.48 17.33
CA CYS A 20 1.27 -27.64 16.52
C CYS A 20 2.43 -28.46 17.13
N LYS A 21 2.82 -28.18 18.36
CA LYS A 21 3.88 -28.87 19.12
C LYS A 21 5.28 -28.83 18.46
N LEU A 22 5.56 -27.80 17.64
CA LEU A 22 6.91 -27.59 17.14
C LEU A 22 7.83 -27.15 18.29
N SER A 23 9.06 -27.69 18.33
CA SER A 23 10.03 -27.33 19.38
C SER A 23 10.43 -25.85 19.26
N GLU A 24 10.68 -25.20 20.40
CA GLU A 24 11.11 -23.80 20.45
C GLU A 24 12.38 -23.57 19.61
N LYS A 25 13.33 -24.48 19.67
CA LYS A 25 14.56 -24.42 18.88
C LYS A 25 14.24 -24.30 17.37
N ARG A 26 13.35 -25.16 16.85
CA ARG A 26 12.94 -25.10 15.42
C ARG A 26 12.26 -23.78 15.07
N ILE A 27 11.41 -23.27 15.97
CA ILE A 27 10.73 -21.97 15.78
C ILE A 27 11.77 -20.85 15.72
N PHE A 28 12.70 -20.75 16.68
CA PHE A 28 13.73 -19.72 16.70
C PHE A 28 14.68 -19.80 15.50
N ASP A 29 15.10 -20.98 15.10
CA ASP A 29 15.96 -21.18 13.94
C ASP A 29 15.26 -20.78 12.63
N THR A 30 13.94 -20.93 12.57
CA THR A 30 13.13 -20.46 11.44
C THR A 30 12.99 -18.94 11.42
N ILE A 31 12.73 -18.31 12.58
CA ILE A 31 12.61 -16.85 12.68
C ILE A 31 13.86 -16.14 12.18
N LYS A 32 15.04 -16.64 12.51
CA LYS A 32 16.33 -16.07 12.02
C LYS A 32 16.47 -16.07 10.51
N ARG A 33 15.72 -16.90 9.79
CA ARG A 33 15.75 -17.05 8.32
C ARG A 33 14.60 -16.37 7.62
N ILE A 34 13.63 -15.79 8.37
CA ILE A 34 12.49 -15.10 7.77
C ILE A 34 12.98 -13.86 7.03
N LYS A 35 12.62 -13.79 5.75
CA LYS A 35 12.82 -12.62 4.89
C LYS A 35 11.55 -11.77 4.85
N ALA A 36 11.71 -10.50 4.51
CA ALA A 36 10.58 -9.63 4.23
C ALA A 36 9.69 -10.24 3.13
N VAL A 37 8.38 -10.15 3.31
CA VAL A 37 7.42 -10.68 2.33
C VAL A 37 7.28 -9.68 1.20
N THR A 38 7.55 -10.12 -0.03
CA THR A 38 7.43 -9.31 -1.24
C THR A 38 6.03 -8.70 -1.36
N GLY A 39 5.97 -7.41 -1.68
CA GLY A 39 4.73 -6.66 -1.84
C GLY A 39 3.94 -6.41 -0.54
N ARG A 40 4.59 -6.48 0.63
CA ARG A 40 4.00 -6.19 1.94
C ARG A 40 4.78 -5.07 2.64
N LEU A 41 4.43 -3.83 2.35
CA LEU A 41 5.14 -2.61 2.74
C LEU A 41 6.64 -2.72 2.42
N GLU A 42 6.91 -3.26 1.23
CA GLU A 42 8.25 -3.54 0.74
C GLU A 42 8.92 -2.25 0.30
N TYR A 43 10.08 -1.96 0.89
CA TYR A 43 10.95 -0.90 0.39
C TYR A 43 11.60 -1.33 -0.92
N ILE A 44 11.40 -0.53 -1.97
CA ILE A 44 11.93 -0.82 -3.32
C ILE A 44 13.28 -0.15 -3.53
N LYS A 45 13.32 1.17 -3.42
CA LYS A 45 14.55 1.97 -3.57
C LYS A 45 14.34 3.43 -3.17
N SER A 46 15.46 4.15 -3.00
CA SER A 46 15.47 5.61 -2.97
C SER A 46 15.80 6.18 -4.35
N PHE A 47 15.12 7.26 -4.66
CA PHE A 47 15.41 8.15 -5.79
C PHE A 47 16.19 9.39 -5.30
N PRO A 48 16.68 10.27 -6.21
CA PRO A 48 17.30 11.55 -5.83
C PRO A 48 16.45 12.33 -4.82
N ASN A 49 17.07 13.20 -4.04
CA ASN A 49 16.44 13.97 -2.96
C ASN A 49 15.82 13.12 -1.84
N ASN A 50 16.34 11.90 -1.65
CA ASN A 50 15.89 10.97 -0.61
C ASN A 50 14.40 10.57 -0.71
N VAL A 51 13.84 10.57 -1.92
CA VAL A 51 12.48 10.08 -2.19
C VAL A 51 12.47 8.56 -2.09
N LYS A 52 11.65 8.00 -1.18
CA LYS A 52 11.59 6.55 -0.92
C LYS A 52 10.31 5.95 -1.49
N VAL A 53 10.44 4.85 -2.22
CA VAL A 53 9.30 4.14 -2.80
C VAL A 53 9.06 2.83 -2.07
N TYR A 54 7.81 2.62 -1.67
CA TYR A 54 7.31 1.40 -1.05
C TYR A 54 6.17 0.82 -1.88
N VAL A 55 6.08 -0.51 -1.88
CA VAL A 55 4.99 -1.26 -2.52
C VAL A 55 4.24 -2.07 -1.46
N ASP A 56 2.92 -2.06 -1.54
CA ASP A 56 2.06 -2.81 -0.63
C ASP A 56 0.86 -3.45 -1.35
N PHE A 57 0.42 -4.59 -0.84
CA PHE A 57 -0.81 -5.26 -1.31
C PHE A 57 -2.09 -4.65 -0.72
N ALA A 58 -2.00 -3.63 0.10
CA ALA A 58 -3.14 -3.01 0.77
C ALA A 58 -4.24 -2.60 -0.23
N HIS A 59 -5.32 -3.38 -0.26
CA HIS A 59 -6.48 -3.21 -1.15
C HIS A 59 -7.81 -3.15 -0.39
N THR A 60 -7.75 -3.03 0.94
CA THR A 60 -8.90 -2.81 1.83
C THR A 60 -8.69 -1.53 2.63
N PRO A 61 -9.76 -0.89 3.16
CA PRO A 61 -9.65 0.32 3.96
C PRO A 61 -8.71 0.15 5.17
N ASP A 62 -8.87 -0.93 5.93
CA ASP A 62 -8.03 -1.17 7.11
C ASP A 62 -6.56 -1.39 6.73
N ALA A 63 -6.29 -2.24 5.73
CA ALA A 63 -4.91 -2.49 5.28
C ALA A 63 -4.24 -1.19 4.82
N LEU A 64 -4.92 -0.36 4.02
CA LEU A 64 -4.40 0.93 3.58
C LEU A 64 -4.08 1.86 4.75
N LEU A 65 -4.99 1.94 5.73
CA LEU A 65 -4.80 2.74 6.94
C LEU A 65 -3.57 2.28 7.73
N GLN A 66 -3.41 0.96 7.93
CA GLN A 66 -2.26 0.40 8.67
C GLN A 66 -0.94 0.67 7.94
N SER A 67 -0.90 0.53 6.61
CA SER A 67 0.30 0.82 5.81
C SER A 67 0.69 2.29 5.92
N LEU A 68 -0.26 3.21 5.76
CA LEU A 68 -0.02 4.65 5.89
C LEU A 68 0.43 5.05 7.31
N LYS A 69 -0.23 4.51 8.35
CA LYS A 69 0.20 4.73 9.75
C LYS A 69 1.60 4.20 10.03
N SER A 70 1.97 3.06 9.43
CA SER A 70 3.30 2.47 9.60
C SER A 70 4.40 3.35 8.99
N LEU A 71 4.11 4.00 7.86
CA LEU A 71 5.04 4.94 7.22
C LEU A 71 5.17 6.26 7.97
N LYS A 72 4.08 6.74 8.59
CA LYS A 72 4.09 8.00 9.39
C LYS A 72 4.78 7.88 10.75
N LYS A 73 4.97 6.68 11.31
CA LYS A 73 5.41 6.48 12.71
C LYS A 73 6.75 7.10 13.07
N ASN A 74 7.63 7.28 12.15
CA ASN A 74 9.02 7.62 12.47
C ASN A 74 9.48 8.99 11.97
N ILE A 75 8.70 9.72 11.15
CA ILE A 75 9.22 10.93 10.50
C ILE A 75 8.04 11.79 9.97
N ASP A 76 8.18 13.08 10.09
CA ASP A 76 7.28 14.09 9.53
C ASP A 76 7.49 14.24 8.00
N HIS A 77 7.40 13.10 7.28
CA HIS A 77 7.53 13.06 5.83
C HIS A 77 6.17 13.22 5.16
N LYS A 78 6.16 13.95 4.07
CA LYS A 78 5.05 13.94 3.12
C LYS A 78 4.88 12.54 2.53
N ILE A 79 3.63 12.15 2.33
CA ILE A 79 3.28 10.86 1.72
C ILE A 79 2.48 11.08 0.45
N SER A 80 3.00 10.57 -0.67
CA SER A 80 2.23 10.35 -1.90
C SER A 80 1.70 8.93 -1.96
N LEU A 81 0.43 8.78 -2.32
CA LEU A 81 -0.22 7.49 -2.49
C LEU A 81 -0.62 7.27 -3.95
N VAL A 82 -0.18 6.16 -4.53
CA VAL A 82 -0.65 5.68 -5.84
C VAL A 82 -1.53 4.45 -5.60
N PHE A 83 -2.83 4.53 -5.91
CA PHE A 83 -3.73 3.40 -5.73
C PHE A 83 -4.94 3.44 -6.66
N GLY A 84 -5.58 2.30 -6.78
CA GLY A 84 -6.85 2.09 -7.46
C GLY A 84 -7.70 1.06 -6.73
N CYS A 85 -8.88 0.78 -7.27
CA CYS A 85 -9.74 -0.29 -6.79
C CYS A 85 -10.14 -1.21 -7.94
N GLY A 86 -10.23 -2.51 -7.66
CA GLY A 86 -10.71 -3.48 -8.62
C GLY A 86 -12.21 -3.37 -8.88
N GLY A 87 -12.62 -3.75 -10.09
CA GLY A 87 -14.01 -3.95 -10.49
C GLY A 87 -14.54 -5.31 -10.03
N ASP A 88 -15.87 -5.49 -10.09
CA ASP A 88 -16.59 -6.70 -9.70
C ASP A 88 -16.21 -7.20 -8.29
N ARG A 89 -16.01 -6.25 -7.38
CA ARG A 89 -15.65 -6.47 -5.97
C ARG A 89 -16.48 -5.51 -5.09
N ASP A 90 -16.26 -5.57 -3.79
CA ASP A 90 -16.92 -4.67 -2.85
C ASP A 90 -16.68 -3.18 -3.21
N PHE A 91 -17.68 -2.56 -3.84
CA PHE A 91 -17.65 -1.15 -4.21
C PHE A 91 -17.77 -0.21 -2.99
N LYS A 92 -18.33 -0.70 -1.86
CA LYS A 92 -18.51 0.09 -0.64
C LYS A 92 -17.18 0.49 -0.01
N LYS A 93 -16.12 -0.26 -0.29
CA LYS A 93 -14.77 0.08 0.17
C LYS A 93 -14.17 1.31 -0.52
N ARG A 94 -14.61 1.65 -1.75
CA ARG A 94 -14.04 2.74 -2.56
C ARG A 94 -14.10 4.10 -1.84
N PRO A 95 -15.27 4.57 -1.36
CA PRO A 95 -15.35 5.83 -0.63
C PRO A 95 -14.56 5.80 0.70
N LEU A 96 -14.46 4.65 1.37
CA LEU A 96 -13.70 4.52 2.60
C LEU A 96 -12.20 4.65 2.35
N MET A 97 -11.68 3.98 1.32
CA MET A 97 -10.28 4.07 0.93
C MET A 97 -9.92 5.50 0.47
N ALA A 98 -10.79 6.15 -0.28
CA ALA A 98 -10.62 7.54 -0.70
C ALA A 98 -10.55 8.51 0.51
N LYS A 99 -11.41 8.36 1.50
CA LYS A 99 -11.38 9.15 2.75
C LYS A 99 -10.09 8.93 3.54
N ILE A 100 -9.63 7.68 3.64
CA ILE A 100 -8.36 7.35 4.31
C ILE A 100 -7.19 8.01 3.59
N ALA A 101 -7.14 7.93 2.25
CA ALA A 101 -6.13 8.60 1.45
C ALA A 101 -6.14 10.11 1.70
N SER A 102 -7.30 10.76 1.63
CA SER A 102 -7.47 12.20 1.87
C SER A 102 -7.01 12.65 3.27
N SER A 103 -7.15 11.80 4.29
CA SER A 103 -6.78 12.14 5.67
C SER A 103 -5.31 11.87 6.01
N HIS A 104 -4.59 11.09 5.19
CA HIS A 104 -3.26 10.60 5.57
C HIS A 104 -2.17 10.90 4.52
N CYS A 105 -2.54 11.37 3.33
CA CYS A 105 -1.60 11.62 2.23
C CYS A 105 -1.61 13.08 1.81
N ASP A 106 -0.47 13.57 1.36
CA ASP A 106 -0.27 14.94 0.87
C ASP A 106 -0.56 15.04 -0.63
N LYS A 107 -0.31 13.96 -1.39
CA LYS A 107 -0.65 13.82 -2.80
C LYS A 107 -1.27 12.45 -3.06
N ILE A 108 -2.27 12.40 -3.94
CA ILE A 108 -3.01 11.18 -4.23
C ILE A 108 -3.07 10.98 -5.74
N TYR A 109 -2.58 9.86 -6.22
CA TYR A 109 -2.61 9.46 -7.63
C TYR A 109 -3.60 8.30 -7.78
N ILE A 110 -4.79 8.60 -8.32
CA ILE A 110 -5.82 7.60 -8.60
C ILE A 110 -5.53 6.98 -9.96
N THR A 111 -5.41 5.65 -9.98
CA THR A 111 -5.08 4.90 -11.19
C THR A 111 -5.93 3.64 -11.32
N ASP A 112 -5.83 2.96 -12.46
CA ASP A 112 -6.52 1.69 -12.66
C ASP A 112 -5.87 0.58 -11.84
N ASP A 113 -6.71 -0.32 -11.37
CA ASP A 113 -6.37 -1.62 -10.84
C ASP A 113 -6.93 -2.66 -11.83
N ASN A 114 -7.42 -3.80 -11.39
CA ASN A 114 -8.08 -4.79 -12.23
C ASN A 114 -9.56 -4.41 -12.45
N PRO A 115 -9.93 -3.72 -13.54
CA PRO A 115 -11.29 -3.24 -13.74
C PRO A 115 -12.31 -4.34 -14.03
N ARG A 116 -11.86 -5.50 -14.52
CA ARG A 116 -12.70 -6.62 -14.93
C ARG A 116 -13.81 -6.17 -15.89
N ASN A 117 -15.09 -6.38 -15.54
CA ASN A 117 -16.22 -5.97 -16.38
C ASN A 117 -16.69 -4.53 -16.12
N GLU A 118 -16.16 -3.86 -15.11
CA GLU A 118 -16.51 -2.46 -14.84
C GLU A 118 -15.68 -1.49 -15.69
N ASN A 119 -16.29 -0.35 -16.03
CA ASN A 119 -15.55 0.73 -16.69
C ASN A 119 -14.52 1.34 -15.73
N PRO A 120 -13.21 1.29 -16.05
CA PRO A 120 -12.16 1.77 -15.15
C PRO A 120 -12.29 3.26 -14.81
N LYS A 121 -12.76 4.08 -15.74
CA LYS A 121 -13.02 5.51 -15.48
C LYS A 121 -14.10 5.70 -14.42
N LYS A 122 -15.19 4.91 -14.45
CA LYS A 122 -16.24 4.98 -13.41
C LYS A 122 -15.71 4.62 -12.03
N ILE A 123 -14.80 3.65 -11.95
CA ILE A 123 -14.16 3.28 -10.67
C ILE A 123 -13.33 4.44 -10.13
N ARG A 124 -12.50 5.06 -10.97
CA ARG A 124 -11.70 6.23 -10.57
C ARG A 124 -12.57 7.41 -10.16
N ASP A 125 -13.62 7.71 -10.90
CA ASP A 125 -14.55 8.80 -10.60
C ASP A 125 -15.23 8.61 -9.22
N GLN A 126 -15.57 7.37 -8.84
CA GLN A 126 -16.10 7.04 -7.51
C GLN A 126 -15.10 7.31 -6.38
N LEU A 127 -13.80 7.06 -6.62
CA LEU A 127 -12.75 7.38 -5.66
C LEU A 127 -12.58 8.89 -5.52
N ILE A 128 -12.42 9.60 -6.65
CA ILE A 128 -12.17 11.05 -6.70
C ILE A 128 -13.28 11.84 -6.04
N LYS A 129 -14.55 11.45 -6.24
CA LYS A 129 -15.72 12.10 -5.61
C LYS A 129 -15.62 12.18 -4.09
N ASN A 130 -14.86 11.28 -3.46
CA ASN A 130 -14.70 11.19 -2.01
C ASN A 130 -13.36 11.75 -1.51
N ILE A 131 -12.55 12.33 -2.39
CA ILE A 131 -11.29 13.00 -2.06
C ILE A 131 -11.53 14.50 -2.11
N LYS A 132 -11.28 15.18 -0.99
CA LYS A 132 -11.52 16.63 -0.86
C LYS A 132 -10.28 17.48 -1.21
N ASP A 133 -9.14 16.84 -1.43
CA ASP A 133 -7.88 17.54 -1.59
C ASP A 133 -7.64 17.98 -3.04
N LYS A 134 -7.00 19.15 -3.17
CA LYS A 134 -6.59 19.71 -4.46
C LYS A 134 -5.44 18.93 -5.11
N ASN A 135 -4.68 18.14 -4.34
CA ASN A 135 -3.54 17.35 -4.81
C ASN A 135 -3.94 15.92 -5.20
N CYS A 136 -5.07 15.77 -5.88
CA CYS A 136 -5.54 14.49 -6.40
C CYS A 136 -5.41 14.45 -7.93
N PHE A 137 -4.67 13.48 -8.43
CA PHE A 137 -4.36 13.29 -9.84
C PHE A 137 -5.07 12.03 -10.36
N ASN A 138 -5.82 12.17 -11.47
CA ASN A 138 -6.52 11.06 -12.14
C ASN A 138 -5.70 10.59 -13.34
N ILE A 139 -4.94 9.51 -13.18
CA ILE A 139 -4.06 8.96 -14.22
C ILE A 139 -4.35 7.47 -14.35
N GLY A 140 -5.15 7.09 -15.37
CA GLY A 140 -5.61 5.71 -15.57
C GLY A 140 -4.47 4.72 -15.73
N ASN A 141 -3.49 5.04 -16.58
CA ASN A 141 -2.32 4.18 -16.74
C ASN A 141 -1.47 4.16 -15.47
N ARG A 142 -1.32 2.96 -14.88
CA ARG A 142 -0.64 2.80 -13.58
C ARG A 142 0.85 3.09 -13.64
N PHE A 143 1.50 2.76 -14.75
CA PHE A 143 2.92 3.09 -14.95
C PHE A 143 3.11 4.61 -14.97
N GLU A 144 2.29 5.34 -15.73
CA GLU A 144 2.35 6.80 -15.80
C GLU A 144 1.99 7.46 -14.45
N ALA A 145 1.06 6.88 -13.68
CA ALA A 145 0.73 7.37 -12.34
C ALA A 145 1.92 7.23 -11.37
N ILE A 146 2.60 6.08 -11.39
CA ILE A 146 3.80 5.85 -10.57
C ILE A 146 4.94 6.80 -11.01
N LYS A 147 5.16 6.93 -12.31
CA LYS A 147 6.15 7.85 -12.87
C LYS A 147 5.88 9.29 -12.46
N ALA A 148 4.63 9.74 -12.57
CA ALA A 148 4.22 11.08 -12.17
C ALA A 148 4.44 11.31 -10.67
N ALA A 149 4.14 10.32 -9.82
CA ALA A 149 4.38 10.41 -8.40
C ALA A 149 5.87 10.58 -8.07
N ILE A 150 6.75 9.86 -8.77
CA ILE A 150 8.20 9.94 -8.57
C ILE A 150 8.77 11.28 -9.06
N VAL A 151 8.34 11.73 -10.24
CA VAL A 151 8.85 12.98 -10.85
C VAL A 151 8.40 14.21 -10.07
N ASN A 152 7.17 14.20 -9.53
CA ASN A 152 6.59 15.32 -8.77
C ASN A 152 6.82 15.21 -7.26
N ALA A 153 7.68 14.30 -6.81
CA ALA A 153 7.95 14.12 -5.40
C ALA A 153 8.79 15.28 -4.83
N ASP A 154 8.40 15.74 -3.66
CA ASP A 154 9.19 16.68 -2.87
C ASP A 154 10.43 15.98 -2.23
N PRO A 155 11.46 16.71 -1.84
CA PRO A 155 12.57 16.13 -1.09
C PRO A 155 12.08 15.40 0.17
N ASN A 156 12.66 14.22 0.45
CA ASN A 156 12.32 13.34 1.56
C ASN A 156 10.90 12.75 1.54
N GLU A 157 10.18 12.86 0.43
CA GLU A 157 8.83 12.32 0.32
C GLU A 157 8.83 10.78 0.26
N ILE A 158 7.81 10.18 0.84
CA ILE A 158 7.54 8.74 0.74
C ILE A 158 6.43 8.51 -0.28
N ILE A 159 6.67 7.62 -1.24
CA ILE A 159 5.68 7.18 -2.21
C ILE A 159 5.24 5.77 -1.86
N LEU A 160 3.95 5.59 -1.58
CA LEU A 160 3.33 4.28 -1.39
C LEU A 160 2.55 3.90 -2.65
N VAL A 161 2.93 2.79 -3.28
CA VAL A 161 2.19 2.17 -4.38
C VAL A 161 1.38 1.01 -3.80
N ALA A 162 0.07 1.20 -3.64
CA ALA A 162 -0.80 0.26 -2.96
C ALA A 162 -1.76 -0.49 -3.90
N GLY A 163 -2.21 -1.67 -3.46
CA GLY A 163 -3.27 -2.47 -4.08
C GLY A 163 -2.79 -3.75 -4.73
N LYS A 164 -1.67 -3.75 -5.43
CA LYS A 164 -1.19 -4.91 -6.18
C LYS A 164 -0.07 -5.71 -5.51
N GLY A 165 0.74 -5.06 -4.66
CA GLY A 165 1.84 -5.76 -3.99
C GLY A 165 2.74 -6.50 -4.98
N HIS A 166 2.74 -7.83 -4.89
CA HIS A 166 3.53 -8.73 -5.73
C HIS A 166 2.86 -9.10 -7.08
N GLU A 167 1.65 -8.62 -7.36
CA GLU A 167 0.96 -8.91 -8.63
C GLU A 167 1.69 -8.28 -9.81
N THR A 168 2.01 -9.10 -10.82
CA THR A 168 2.71 -8.69 -12.04
C THR A 168 1.78 -8.39 -13.21
N GLN A 169 0.50 -8.74 -13.08
CA GLN A 169 -0.50 -8.58 -14.14
C GLN A 169 -1.62 -7.62 -13.72
N GLN A 170 -2.22 -6.96 -14.71
CA GLN A 170 -3.44 -6.19 -14.57
C GLN A 170 -4.48 -6.77 -15.54
N ILE A 171 -5.65 -7.17 -15.01
CA ILE A 171 -6.72 -7.90 -15.74
C ILE A 171 -7.94 -6.98 -15.86
#